data_15f6a249157e37a4afb48b6ede771965
#
_entry.id   15f6a249157e37a4afb48b6ede771965
#
_cell.length_a   1.000
_cell.length_b   1.000
_cell.length_c   1.000
_cell.angle_alpha   90.00
_cell.angle_beta   90.00
_cell.angle_gamma   90.00
#
_symmetry.space_group_name_H-M   'P 1'
#
loop_
_entity.id
_entity.type
_entity.pdbx_description
1 polymer ?
#
loop_
_entity_poly.entity_id
_entity_poly.type
_entity_poly.pdbx_seq_one_letter_code
_entity_poly.pdbx_strand_id
1 'polypeptide(L)'
;MTRFSELLGTDFGGEPTTDIEDVLFGAFDEPRHRDRVPGLVELMNDPAEPEIERFLACVALATWGETAGYEAVIRAAADPGSTPWYDFSVDRKFSVDSTFAQLADAVADGDLAQEKGTEELRVEAARALVRLADSQYFEDKLGELFDNATLRALLDDIKEAVDRGVRSLVAGEQLRFDLPTQLVDLASAVSVLDGPLGVEMAMRVLKVSSSPRTLNHAVALVSRAQGPEGRQFGEYLLTVGDEKVSAEVREALGRAA
;
A
#
# COMPACT_ATOMS: atom_id res chain seq x y z
N MET A 1 2.66 21.22 -27.16
CA MET A 1 2.45 20.72 -25.79
C MET A 1 2.10 19.25 -25.93
N THR A 2 2.66 18.36 -25.11
CA THR A 2 2.29 16.93 -25.16
C THR A 2 0.94 16.73 -24.47
N ARG A 3 0.22 15.62 -24.78
CA ARG A 3 -1.03 15.26 -24.10
C ARG A 3 -0.84 15.20 -22.58
N PHE A 4 0.27 14.60 -22.13
CA PHE A 4 0.62 14.57 -20.72
C PHE A 4 0.75 15.95 -20.09
N SER A 5 1.47 16.88 -20.74
CA SER A 5 1.64 18.25 -20.23
C SER A 5 0.31 18.99 -20.06
N GLU A 6 -0.66 18.73 -20.94
CA GLU A 6 -2.00 19.35 -20.86
C GLU A 6 -2.84 18.75 -19.72
N LEU A 7 -2.69 17.44 -19.47
CA LEU A 7 -3.54 16.71 -18.51
C LEU A 7 -2.97 16.71 -17.09
N LEU A 8 -1.65 16.54 -16.93
CA LEU A 8 -0.99 16.37 -15.64
C LEU A 8 0.19 17.33 -15.39
N GLY A 9 0.68 18.04 -16.39
CA GLY A 9 1.73 19.04 -16.26
C GLY A 9 1.22 20.47 -16.13
N THR A 10 -0.08 20.66 -15.94
CA THR A 10 -0.73 21.96 -15.78
C THR A 10 -1.75 21.85 -14.65
N ASP A 11 -1.75 22.78 -13.71
CA ASP A 11 -2.73 22.83 -12.63
C ASP A 11 -4.16 23.12 -13.15
N PHE A 12 -5.13 23.16 -12.27
CA PHE A 12 -6.51 23.50 -12.65
C PHE A 12 -6.73 25.00 -12.86
N GLY A 13 -5.75 25.86 -12.54
CA GLY A 13 -5.72 27.27 -12.86
C GLY A 13 -5.21 27.56 -14.28
N GLY A 14 -4.58 26.58 -14.93
CA GLY A 14 -3.96 26.70 -16.24
C GLY A 14 -2.48 27.07 -16.21
N GLU A 15 -1.85 27.02 -15.00
CA GLU A 15 -0.42 27.31 -14.85
C GLU A 15 0.37 26.00 -14.93
N PRO A 16 1.54 26.00 -15.60
CA PRO A 16 2.41 24.82 -15.62
C PRO A 16 2.86 24.44 -14.21
N THR A 17 2.78 23.16 -13.89
CA THR A 17 3.36 22.60 -12.65
C THR A 17 4.46 21.60 -12.96
N THR A 18 5.47 21.52 -12.08
CA THR A 18 6.52 20.50 -12.11
C THR A 18 6.28 19.41 -11.08
N ASP A 19 5.27 19.60 -10.22
CA ASP A 19 4.86 18.63 -9.21
C ASP A 19 3.49 18.05 -9.60
N ILE A 20 3.48 16.79 -9.96
CA ILE A 20 2.25 16.08 -10.32
C ILE A 20 1.29 15.97 -9.13
N GLU A 21 1.80 15.96 -7.90
CA GLU A 21 0.99 15.87 -6.69
C GLU A 21 0.04 17.07 -6.56
N ASP A 22 0.45 18.25 -7.02
CA ASP A 22 -0.43 19.44 -7.09
C ASP A 22 -1.69 19.18 -7.92
N VAL A 23 -1.57 18.37 -8.98
CA VAL A 23 -2.70 18.00 -9.85
C VAL A 23 -3.49 16.84 -9.26
N LEU A 24 -2.81 15.81 -8.74
CA LEU A 24 -3.45 14.64 -8.18
C LEU A 24 -4.34 15.01 -6.99
N PHE A 25 -3.79 15.74 -6.03
CA PHE A 25 -4.51 16.13 -4.82
C PHE A 25 -5.38 17.37 -5.00
N GLY A 26 -5.03 18.28 -5.92
CA GLY A 26 -5.89 19.41 -6.27
C GLY A 26 -7.26 18.99 -6.79
N ALA A 27 -7.39 17.78 -7.31
CA ALA A 27 -8.65 17.24 -7.80
C ALA A 27 -9.71 17.04 -6.71
N PHE A 28 -9.32 16.89 -5.44
CA PHE A 28 -10.28 16.73 -4.34
C PHE A 28 -11.13 17.98 -4.12
N ASP A 29 -10.57 19.16 -4.39
CA ASP A 29 -11.25 20.46 -4.26
C ASP A 29 -11.75 21.01 -5.61
N GLU A 30 -11.36 20.38 -6.74
CA GLU A 30 -11.55 20.95 -8.08
C GLU A 30 -12.34 20.00 -9.02
N PRO A 31 -13.65 20.23 -9.19
CA PRO A 31 -14.49 19.37 -10.03
C PRO A 31 -14.06 19.27 -11.50
N ARG A 32 -13.26 20.24 -12.01
CA ARG A 32 -12.74 20.25 -13.40
C ARG A 32 -11.79 19.09 -13.69
N HIS A 33 -11.30 18.36 -12.68
CA HIS A 33 -10.55 17.13 -12.92
C HIS A 33 -11.33 16.14 -13.82
N ARG A 34 -12.67 16.14 -13.73
CA ARG A 34 -13.56 15.28 -14.54
C ARG A 34 -13.40 15.54 -16.05
N ASP A 35 -13.09 16.77 -16.44
CA ASP A 35 -12.90 17.13 -17.84
C ASP A 35 -11.62 16.49 -18.43
N ARG A 36 -10.65 16.14 -17.56
CA ARG A 36 -9.39 15.49 -17.95
C ARG A 36 -9.49 13.98 -18.06
N VAL A 37 -10.50 13.36 -17.43
CA VAL A 37 -10.66 11.89 -17.36
C VAL A 37 -10.64 11.22 -18.72
N PRO A 38 -11.40 11.67 -19.76
CA PRO A 38 -11.35 11.02 -21.06
C PRO A 38 -9.95 11.02 -21.68
N GLY A 39 -9.23 12.15 -21.59
CA GLY A 39 -7.87 12.29 -22.10
C GLY A 39 -6.87 11.40 -21.35
N LEU A 40 -7.02 11.25 -20.02
CA LEU A 40 -6.20 10.36 -19.21
C LEU A 40 -6.44 8.88 -19.54
N VAL A 41 -7.69 8.50 -19.80
CA VAL A 41 -8.02 7.13 -20.24
C VAL A 41 -7.37 6.82 -21.60
N GLU A 42 -7.41 7.78 -22.54
CA GLU A 42 -6.71 7.63 -23.82
C GLU A 42 -5.19 7.54 -23.63
N LEU A 43 -4.59 8.43 -22.83
CA LEU A 43 -3.16 8.45 -22.55
C LEU A 43 -2.70 7.11 -21.93
N MET A 44 -3.42 6.61 -20.92
CA MET A 44 -3.10 5.35 -20.24
C MET A 44 -3.08 4.16 -21.20
N ASN A 45 -3.98 4.15 -22.18
CA ASN A 45 -4.17 3.01 -23.09
C ASN A 45 -3.40 3.12 -24.40
N ASP A 46 -2.80 4.28 -24.73
CA ASP A 46 -2.08 4.47 -25.98
C ASP A 46 -0.66 3.88 -25.91
N PRO A 47 -0.35 2.77 -26.60
CA PRO A 47 0.97 2.16 -26.57
C PRO A 47 2.06 3.02 -27.25
N ALA A 48 1.71 4.08 -27.96
CA ALA A 48 2.65 5.01 -28.57
C ALA A 48 3.17 6.06 -27.58
N GLU A 49 2.47 6.27 -26.47
CA GLU A 49 2.87 7.21 -25.43
C GLU A 49 3.93 6.58 -24.49
N PRO A 50 4.80 7.40 -23.88
CA PRO A 50 5.80 6.92 -22.93
C PRO A 50 5.17 6.14 -21.76
N GLU A 51 5.81 5.04 -21.35
CA GLU A 51 5.30 4.18 -20.27
C GLU A 51 5.09 4.94 -18.97
N ILE A 52 5.98 5.90 -18.64
CA ILE A 52 5.83 6.77 -17.46
C ILE A 52 4.54 7.60 -17.50
N GLU A 53 4.24 8.21 -18.66
CA GLU A 53 3.08 9.06 -18.80
C GLU A 53 1.79 8.24 -18.70
N ARG A 54 1.80 7.03 -19.24
CA ARG A 54 0.73 6.05 -19.13
C ARG A 54 0.54 5.58 -17.68
N PHE A 55 1.62 5.32 -16.97
CA PHE A 55 1.60 4.97 -15.55
C PHE A 55 1.00 6.09 -14.70
N LEU A 56 1.49 7.32 -14.87
CA LEU A 56 0.99 8.48 -14.13
C LEU A 56 -0.48 8.78 -14.45
N ALA A 57 -0.95 8.49 -15.67
CA ALA A 57 -2.37 8.55 -15.99
C ALA A 57 -3.18 7.48 -15.23
N CYS A 58 -2.65 6.26 -15.06
CA CYS A 58 -3.26 5.23 -14.24
C CYS A 58 -3.34 5.68 -12.77
N VAL A 59 -2.24 6.21 -12.21
CA VAL A 59 -2.19 6.75 -10.85
C VAL A 59 -3.24 7.83 -10.67
N ALA A 60 -3.30 8.83 -11.57
CA ALA A 60 -4.29 9.91 -11.49
C ALA A 60 -5.74 9.39 -11.52
N LEU A 61 -6.05 8.48 -12.45
CA LEU A 61 -7.38 7.89 -12.56
C LEU A 61 -7.77 7.09 -11.31
N ALA A 62 -6.83 6.34 -10.72
CA ALA A 62 -7.09 5.59 -9.50
C ALA A 62 -7.29 6.52 -8.29
N THR A 63 -6.42 7.52 -8.11
CA THR A 63 -6.53 8.53 -7.05
C THR A 63 -7.86 9.32 -7.15
N TRP A 64 -8.31 9.59 -8.37
CA TRP A 64 -9.57 10.31 -8.60
C TRP A 64 -10.81 9.41 -8.55
N GLY A 65 -10.66 8.14 -8.16
CA GLY A 65 -11.81 7.25 -8.00
C GLY A 65 -12.45 6.81 -9.32
N GLU A 66 -11.72 6.82 -10.42
CA GLU A 66 -12.26 6.47 -11.73
C GLU A 66 -12.24 4.96 -11.99
N THR A 67 -13.32 4.43 -12.53
CA THR A 67 -13.46 3.01 -12.92
C THR A 67 -12.27 2.52 -13.74
N ALA A 68 -11.84 3.31 -14.74
CA ALA A 68 -10.74 2.93 -15.63
C ALA A 68 -9.41 2.79 -14.91
N GLY A 69 -9.15 3.61 -13.87
CA GLY A 69 -7.97 3.52 -13.02
C GLY A 69 -7.95 2.24 -12.21
N TYR A 70 -9.04 1.94 -11.48
CA TYR A 70 -9.13 0.72 -10.68
C TYR A 70 -9.06 -0.55 -11.53
N GLU A 71 -9.73 -0.59 -12.69
CA GLU A 71 -9.61 -1.71 -13.62
C GLU A 71 -8.19 -1.89 -14.15
N ALA A 72 -7.44 -0.80 -14.37
CA ALA A 72 -6.04 -0.87 -14.77
C ALA A 72 -5.16 -1.44 -13.65
N VAL A 73 -5.38 -1.03 -12.39
CA VAL A 73 -4.70 -1.59 -11.21
C VAL A 73 -4.99 -3.09 -11.08
N ILE A 74 -6.24 -3.51 -11.21
CA ILE A 74 -6.63 -4.93 -11.14
C ILE A 74 -5.94 -5.75 -12.24
N ARG A 75 -5.92 -5.23 -13.47
CA ARG A 75 -5.21 -5.90 -14.58
C ARG A 75 -3.70 -5.98 -14.34
N ALA A 76 -3.08 -4.91 -13.85
CA ALA A 76 -1.67 -4.89 -13.51
C ALA A 76 -1.33 -5.91 -12.41
N ALA A 77 -2.18 -6.00 -11.39
CA ALA A 77 -2.00 -6.96 -10.31
C ALA A 77 -2.22 -8.43 -10.75
N ALA A 78 -3.03 -8.68 -11.78
CA ALA A 78 -3.26 -10.03 -12.29
C ALA A 78 -2.02 -10.63 -12.97
N ASP A 79 -1.18 -9.81 -13.60
CA ASP A 79 0.08 -10.22 -14.24
C ASP A 79 1.11 -9.08 -14.15
N PRO A 80 1.80 -8.93 -12.99
CA PRO A 80 2.74 -7.84 -12.76
C PRO A 80 3.83 -7.74 -13.83
N GLY A 81 4.41 -8.87 -14.21
CA GLY A 81 5.54 -8.92 -15.16
C GLY A 81 5.18 -8.54 -16.60
N SER A 82 3.90 -8.61 -16.98
CA SER A 82 3.41 -8.21 -18.30
C SER A 82 2.91 -6.76 -18.34
N THR A 83 2.94 -6.07 -17.20
CA THR A 83 2.50 -4.68 -17.12
C THR A 83 3.51 -3.77 -17.80
N PRO A 84 3.10 -2.81 -18.67
CA PRO A 84 4.03 -1.94 -19.39
C PRO A 84 4.95 -1.11 -18.49
N TRP A 85 4.51 -0.83 -17.27
CA TRP A 85 5.24 -0.05 -16.27
C TRP A 85 5.88 -0.88 -15.15
N TYR A 86 5.99 -2.20 -15.31
CA TYR A 86 6.70 -3.05 -14.36
C TYR A 86 8.19 -2.63 -14.25
N ASP A 87 8.72 -2.63 -13.01
CA ASP A 87 10.09 -2.20 -12.69
C ASP A 87 10.38 -0.72 -13.11
N PHE A 88 9.32 0.09 -13.23
CA PHE A 88 9.40 1.46 -13.71
C PHE A 88 9.77 2.45 -12.63
N SER A 89 9.14 2.33 -11.47
CA SER A 89 9.37 3.17 -10.31
C SER A 89 10.32 2.46 -9.35
N VAL A 90 11.51 3.05 -9.13
CA VAL A 90 12.53 2.46 -8.25
C VAL A 90 12.67 3.29 -6.99
N ASP A 91 12.37 2.69 -5.84
CA ASP A 91 12.76 3.24 -4.55
C ASP A 91 14.30 3.37 -4.50
N ARG A 92 14.79 4.61 -4.51
CA ARG A 92 16.23 4.90 -4.54
C ARG A 92 16.96 4.45 -3.28
N LYS A 93 16.25 4.36 -2.15
CA LYS A 93 16.86 3.97 -0.86
C LYS A 93 17.15 2.48 -0.81
N PHE A 94 16.26 1.67 -1.39
CA PHE A 94 16.35 0.22 -1.34
C PHE A 94 16.68 -0.41 -2.69
N SER A 95 16.69 0.37 -3.78
CA SER A 95 16.88 -0.11 -5.16
C SER A 95 15.88 -1.20 -5.55
N VAL A 96 14.62 -1.03 -5.14
CA VAL A 96 13.52 -1.97 -5.36
C VAL A 96 12.45 -1.31 -6.22
N ASP A 97 11.78 -2.08 -7.06
CA ASP A 97 10.59 -1.61 -7.77
C ASP A 97 9.48 -1.24 -6.79
N SER A 98 9.04 0.01 -6.83
CA SER A 98 7.97 0.59 -6.01
C SER A 98 6.69 0.87 -6.79
N THR A 99 6.57 0.35 -8.01
CA THR A 99 5.40 0.57 -8.88
C THR A 99 4.10 0.20 -8.16
N PHE A 100 4.06 -0.96 -7.51
CA PHE A 100 2.86 -1.41 -6.78
C PHE A 100 2.62 -0.64 -5.48
N ALA A 101 3.67 -0.12 -4.84
CA ALA A 101 3.51 0.80 -3.71
C ALA A 101 2.79 2.09 -4.13
N GLN A 102 3.15 2.67 -5.28
CA GLN A 102 2.47 3.86 -5.80
C GLN A 102 1.03 3.58 -6.24
N LEU A 103 0.76 2.40 -6.80
CA LEU A 103 -0.62 2.00 -7.11
C LEU A 103 -1.44 1.79 -5.83
N ALA A 104 -0.82 1.29 -4.75
CA ALA A 104 -1.48 1.17 -3.46
C ALA A 104 -1.84 2.53 -2.88
N ASP A 105 -0.92 3.48 -2.93
CA ASP A 105 -1.15 4.88 -2.54
C ASP A 105 -2.32 5.51 -3.31
N ALA A 106 -2.34 5.31 -4.64
CA ALA A 106 -3.41 5.83 -5.49
C ALA A 106 -4.81 5.21 -5.19
N VAL A 107 -4.85 3.98 -4.68
CA VAL A 107 -6.10 3.27 -4.32
C VAL A 107 -6.53 3.55 -2.87
N ALA A 108 -5.63 4.08 -2.02
CA ALA A 108 -5.87 4.27 -0.60
C ALA A 108 -7.00 5.27 -0.32
N ASP A 109 -7.05 6.38 -1.06
CA ASP A 109 -8.08 7.40 -0.88
C ASP A 109 -9.43 6.93 -1.43
N GLY A 110 -10.46 6.99 -0.59
CA GLY A 110 -11.82 6.57 -0.92
C GLY A 110 -12.82 7.71 -1.14
N ASP A 111 -12.46 8.96 -0.87
CA ASP A 111 -13.41 10.08 -0.87
C ASP A 111 -14.05 10.28 -2.26
N LEU A 112 -13.26 10.37 -3.31
CA LEU A 112 -13.77 10.49 -4.67
C LEU A 112 -14.43 9.19 -5.17
N ALA A 113 -13.98 8.03 -4.70
CA ALA A 113 -14.64 6.74 -5.03
C ALA A 113 -16.05 6.68 -4.46
N GLN A 114 -16.25 7.12 -3.22
CA GLN A 114 -17.57 7.20 -2.61
C GLN A 114 -18.49 8.18 -3.37
N GLU A 115 -17.97 9.37 -3.72
CA GLU A 115 -18.71 10.36 -4.49
C GLU A 115 -19.17 9.82 -5.87
N LYS A 116 -18.31 9.03 -6.52
CA LYS A 116 -18.55 8.47 -7.87
C LYS A 116 -19.25 7.12 -7.87
N GLY A 117 -19.47 6.52 -6.69
CA GLY A 117 -20.09 5.20 -6.58
C GLY A 117 -19.22 4.05 -7.08
N THR A 118 -17.88 4.21 -7.02
CA THR A 118 -16.88 3.22 -7.45
C THR A 118 -16.21 2.49 -6.28
N GLU A 119 -16.74 2.63 -5.07
CA GLU A 119 -16.18 2.09 -3.84
C GLU A 119 -15.96 0.57 -3.88
N GLU A 120 -16.93 -0.19 -4.44
CA GLU A 120 -16.79 -1.65 -4.59
C GLU A 120 -15.58 -2.00 -5.47
N LEU A 121 -15.37 -1.25 -6.54
CA LEU A 121 -14.24 -1.47 -7.46
C LEU A 121 -12.91 -1.05 -6.83
N ARG A 122 -12.90 0.00 -5.99
CA ARG A 122 -11.76 0.37 -5.16
C ARG A 122 -11.34 -0.79 -4.24
N VAL A 123 -12.31 -1.40 -3.56
CA VAL A 123 -12.06 -2.57 -2.69
C VAL A 123 -11.51 -3.76 -3.50
N GLU A 124 -12.00 -3.99 -4.71
CA GLU A 124 -11.45 -5.04 -5.59
C GLU A 124 -10.02 -4.73 -6.03
N ALA A 125 -9.69 -3.47 -6.34
CA ALA A 125 -8.32 -3.06 -6.64
C ALA A 125 -7.39 -3.25 -5.42
N ALA A 126 -7.84 -2.83 -4.23
CA ALA A 126 -7.12 -3.06 -2.98
C ALA A 126 -6.90 -4.56 -2.73
N ARG A 127 -7.91 -5.40 -2.97
CA ARG A 127 -7.81 -6.88 -2.88
C ARG A 127 -6.75 -7.44 -3.81
N ALA A 128 -6.74 -6.98 -5.06
CA ALA A 128 -5.76 -7.41 -6.04
C ALA A 128 -4.33 -7.06 -5.61
N LEU A 129 -4.12 -5.88 -5.04
CA LEU A 129 -2.83 -5.44 -4.50
C LEU A 129 -2.42 -6.25 -3.26
N VAL A 130 -3.31 -6.46 -2.30
CA VAL A 130 -3.05 -7.27 -1.10
C VAL A 130 -2.59 -8.69 -1.46
N ARG A 131 -3.16 -9.28 -2.50
CA ARG A 131 -2.77 -10.60 -2.97
C ARG A 131 -1.34 -10.68 -3.52
N LEU A 132 -0.70 -9.56 -3.80
CA LEU A 132 0.70 -9.47 -4.21
C LEU A 132 1.67 -9.21 -3.06
N ALA A 133 1.19 -9.04 -1.84
CA ALA A 133 2.00 -8.60 -0.70
C ALA A 133 3.13 -9.57 -0.31
N ASP A 134 3.07 -10.82 -0.73
CA ASP A 134 4.13 -11.82 -0.53
C ASP A 134 5.16 -11.85 -1.66
N SER A 135 4.96 -11.11 -2.76
CA SER A 135 5.80 -11.16 -3.97
C SER A 135 6.20 -9.80 -4.54
N GLN A 136 5.47 -8.74 -4.22
CA GLN A 136 5.75 -7.37 -4.66
C GLN A 136 6.03 -6.46 -3.46
N TYR A 137 6.85 -5.43 -3.68
CA TYR A 137 7.20 -4.45 -2.67
C TYR A 137 6.15 -3.34 -2.59
N PHE A 138 5.71 -3.04 -1.38
CA PHE A 138 4.70 -2.01 -1.11
C PHE A 138 5.17 -0.94 -0.11
N GLU A 139 6.40 -1.04 0.40
CA GLU A 139 6.86 -0.16 1.49
C GLU A 139 5.91 -0.25 2.69
N ASP A 140 5.43 0.87 3.21
CA ASP A 140 4.39 0.97 4.24
C ASP A 140 2.98 1.25 3.65
N LYS A 141 2.88 1.38 2.32
CA LYS A 141 1.66 1.80 1.61
C LYS A 141 0.48 0.83 1.75
N LEU A 142 0.72 -0.45 1.94
CA LEU A 142 -0.37 -1.39 2.20
C LEU A 142 -1.19 -1.03 3.45
N GLY A 143 -0.56 -0.44 4.46
CA GLY A 143 -1.27 0.01 5.66
C GLY A 143 -2.25 1.16 5.40
N GLU A 144 -2.00 1.96 4.37
CA GLU A 144 -2.82 3.11 3.99
C GLU A 144 -4.08 2.71 3.20
N LEU A 145 -4.11 1.50 2.61
CA LEU A 145 -5.29 0.95 1.92
C LEU A 145 -6.49 0.69 2.85
N PHE A 146 -6.26 0.66 4.16
CA PHE A 146 -7.21 0.06 5.08
C PHE A 146 -7.93 1.10 5.96
N ASP A 147 -9.06 1.61 5.49
CA ASP A 147 -10.12 1.99 6.40
C ASP A 147 -10.76 0.74 7.04
N ASN A 148 -11.54 0.93 8.10
CA ASN A 148 -12.13 -0.20 8.84
C ASN A 148 -13.05 -1.10 7.99
N ALA A 149 -13.71 -0.57 6.97
CA ALA A 149 -14.61 -1.33 6.10
C ALA A 149 -13.80 -2.18 5.11
N THR A 150 -12.82 -1.56 4.47
CA THR A 150 -11.88 -2.21 3.56
C THR A 150 -11.09 -3.31 4.27
N LEU A 151 -10.57 -3.02 5.47
CA LEU A 151 -9.83 -4.02 6.26
C LEU A 151 -10.68 -5.25 6.58
N ARG A 152 -11.97 -5.07 6.95
CA ARG A 152 -12.89 -6.21 7.16
C ARG A 152 -13.14 -7.00 5.89
N ALA A 153 -13.32 -6.31 4.77
CA ALA A 153 -13.57 -6.95 3.48
C ALA A 153 -12.38 -7.75 2.95
N LEU A 154 -11.15 -7.38 3.35
CA LEU A 154 -9.90 -7.98 2.88
C LEU A 154 -9.24 -8.91 3.91
N LEU A 155 -9.84 -9.13 5.07
CA LEU A 155 -9.19 -9.86 6.18
C LEU A 155 -8.69 -11.25 5.77
N ASP A 156 -9.48 -12.00 5.02
CA ASP A 156 -9.09 -13.33 4.56
C ASP A 156 -7.98 -13.29 3.50
N ASP A 157 -8.02 -12.30 2.60
CA ASP A 157 -6.96 -12.08 1.60
C ASP A 157 -5.63 -11.71 2.29
N ILE A 158 -5.68 -10.86 3.33
CA ILE A 158 -4.50 -10.48 4.13
C ILE A 158 -3.92 -11.71 4.85
N LYS A 159 -4.76 -12.52 5.50
CA LYS A 159 -4.34 -13.76 6.15
C LYS A 159 -3.64 -14.69 5.16
N GLU A 160 -4.23 -14.87 3.99
CA GLU A 160 -3.66 -15.73 2.95
C GLU A 160 -2.32 -15.20 2.43
N ALA A 161 -2.19 -13.88 2.21
CA ALA A 161 -0.94 -13.25 1.81
C ALA A 161 0.17 -13.44 2.86
N VAL A 162 -0.15 -13.23 4.15
CA VAL A 162 0.81 -13.48 5.25
C VAL A 162 1.18 -14.95 5.31
N ASP A 163 0.22 -15.87 5.12
CA ASP A 163 0.49 -17.31 5.11
C ASP A 163 1.40 -17.73 3.96
N ARG A 164 1.22 -17.19 2.77
CA ARG A 164 2.13 -17.43 1.63
C ARG A 164 3.52 -16.87 1.91
N GLY A 165 3.59 -15.61 2.38
CA GLY A 165 4.86 -14.97 2.70
C GLY A 165 5.65 -15.71 3.78
N VAL A 166 4.99 -16.19 4.85
CA VAL A 166 5.64 -17.02 5.88
C VAL A 166 6.18 -18.32 5.27
N ARG A 167 5.44 -18.99 4.36
CA ARG A 167 5.94 -20.17 3.66
C ARG A 167 7.17 -19.87 2.80
N SER A 168 7.17 -18.74 2.08
CA SER A 168 8.31 -18.26 1.29
C SER A 168 9.54 -18.04 2.18
N LEU A 169 9.37 -17.38 3.33
CA LEU A 169 10.45 -17.19 4.31
C LEU A 169 11.01 -18.52 4.85
N VAL A 170 10.14 -19.47 5.19
CA VAL A 170 10.55 -20.81 5.65
C VAL A 170 11.30 -21.57 4.55
N ALA A 171 10.89 -21.41 3.29
CA ALA A 171 11.58 -22.00 2.13
C ALA A 171 12.94 -21.33 1.83
N GLY A 172 13.23 -20.20 2.46
CA GLY A 172 14.50 -19.45 2.25
C GLY A 172 14.54 -18.71 0.90
N GLU A 173 13.39 -18.37 0.35
CA GLU A 173 13.32 -17.61 -0.89
C GLU A 173 13.92 -16.21 -0.69
N GLN A 174 14.75 -15.79 -1.65
CA GLN A 174 15.39 -14.48 -1.61
C GLN A 174 14.60 -13.49 -2.45
N LEU A 175 13.92 -12.57 -1.78
CA LEU A 175 13.27 -11.43 -2.44
C LEU A 175 14.18 -10.20 -2.43
N ARG A 176 13.92 -9.27 -3.33
CA ARG A 176 14.68 -7.99 -3.41
C ARG A 176 14.26 -6.99 -2.33
N PHE A 177 13.27 -7.30 -1.49
CA PHE A 177 12.74 -6.44 -0.45
C PHE A 177 12.59 -7.17 0.88
N ASP A 178 12.36 -6.41 1.95
CA ASP A 178 12.23 -6.90 3.31
C ASP A 178 10.80 -7.44 3.56
N LEU A 179 10.54 -8.64 3.03
CA LEU A 179 9.24 -9.31 3.18
C LEU A 179 8.80 -9.45 4.65
N PRO A 180 9.67 -9.86 5.61
CA PRO A 180 9.24 -9.98 7.01
C PRO A 180 8.64 -8.69 7.56
N THR A 181 9.26 -7.55 7.28
CA THR A 181 8.77 -6.24 7.74
C THR A 181 7.41 -5.93 7.12
N GLN A 182 7.24 -6.11 5.81
CA GLN A 182 5.96 -5.88 5.13
C GLN A 182 4.83 -6.77 5.67
N LEU A 183 5.11 -8.04 5.98
CA LEU A 183 4.11 -8.95 6.57
C LEU A 183 3.73 -8.55 8.01
N VAL A 184 4.68 -8.02 8.78
CA VAL A 184 4.42 -7.47 10.11
C VAL A 184 3.55 -6.22 10.03
N ASP A 185 3.74 -5.36 9.03
CA ASP A 185 2.90 -4.18 8.82
C ASP A 185 1.45 -4.57 8.49
N LEU A 186 1.24 -5.62 7.67
CA LEU A 186 -0.09 -6.19 7.44
C LEU A 186 -0.71 -6.75 8.73
N ALA A 187 0.06 -7.49 9.53
CA ALA A 187 -0.41 -7.99 10.83
C ALA A 187 -0.78 -6.84 11.78
N SER A 188 -0.02 -5.75 11.75
CA SER A 188 -0.30 -4.55 12.52
C SER A 188 -1.59 -3.85 12.09
N ALA A 189 -1.90 -3.82 10.78
CA ALA A 189 -3.18 -3.31 10.28
C ALA A 189 -4.34 -4.17 10.80
N VAL A 190 -4.23 -5.50 10.73
CA VAL A 190 -5.25 -6.44 11.24
C VAL A 190 -5.49 -6.28 12.73
N SER A 191 -4.46 -5.95 13.53
CA SER A 191 -4.57 -5.83 14.98
C SER A 191 -5.53 -4.72 15.44
N VAL A 192 -5.86 -3.77 14.57
CA VAL A 192 -6.86 -2.72 14.84
C VAL A 192 -8.28 -3.31 14.94
N LEU A 193 -8.58 -4.36 14.16
CA LEU A 193 -9.87 -5.05 14.17
C LEU A 193 -9.90 -6.24 15.11
N ASP A 194 -8.80 -7.01 15.13
CA ASP A 194 -8.65 -8.25 15.86
C ASP A 194 -7.22 -8.32 16.41
N GLY A 195 -7.05 -7.79 17.63
CA GLY A 195 -5.75 -7.75 18.31
C GLY A 195 -5.10 -9.12 18.43
N PRO A 196 -5.80 -10.17 18.96
CA PRO A 196 -5.28 -11.52 19.04
C PRO A 196 -4.79 -12.07 17.70
N LEU A 197 -5.58 -11.90 16.63
CA LEU A 197 -5.23 -12.38 15.29
C LEU A 197 -4.00 -11.64 14.74
N GLY A 198 -3.96 -10.32 14.86
CA GLY A 198 -2.80 -9.53 14.40
C GLY A 198 -1.51 -9.95 15.11
N VAL A 199 -1.56 -10.15 16.43
CA VAL A 199 -0.43 -10.65 17.22
C VAL A 199 -0.03 -12.07 16.79
N GLU A 200 -0.98 -12.96 16.57
CA GLU A 200 -0.70 -14.32 16.07
C GLU A 200 0.05 -14.27 14.73
N MET A 201 -0.45 -13.47 13.78
CA MET A 201 0.16 -13.31 12.46
C MET A 201 1.60 -12.78 12.58
N ALA A 202 1.81 -11.69 13.35
CA ALA A 202 3.14 -11.13 13.58
C ALA A 202 4.09 -12.15 14.22
N MET A 203 3.64 -12.89 15.22
CA MET A 203 4.45 -13.93 15.88
C MET A 203 4.87 -15.05 14.93
N ARG A 204 4.05 -15.41 13.95
CA ARG A 204 4.40 -16.40 12.92
C ARG A 204 5.53 -15.90 12.03
N VAL A 205 5.51 -14.63 11.66
CA VAL A 205 6.59 -14.00 10.90
C VAL A 205 7.86 -13.92 11.73
N LEU A 206 7.79 -13.38 12.94
CA LEU A 206 8.94 -13.17 13.83
C LEU A 206 9.65 -14.45 14.26
N LYS A 207 8.95 -15.59 14.31
CA LYS A 207 9.56 -16.90 14.56
C LYS A 207 10.48 -17.36 13.41
N VAL A 208 10.27 -16.87 12.20
CA VAL A 208 11.09 -17.21 11.03
C VAL A 208 12.15 -16.15 10.77
N SER A 209 11.79 -14.88 10.94
CA SER A 209 12.69 -13.76 10.70
C SER A 209 12.39 -12.61 11.66
N SER A 210 13.40 -12.24 12.46
CA SER A 210 13.30 -11.20 13.49
C SER A 210 14.44 -10.19 13.38
N SER A 211 14.59 -9.56 12.20
CA SER A 211 15.58 -8.50 12.02
C SER A 211 15.29 -7.30 12.95
N PRO A 212 16.28 -6.47 13.31
CA PRO A 212 16.03 -5.25 14.08
C PRO A 212 14.97 -4.34 13.46
N ARG A 213 14.92 -4.27 12.11
CA ARG A 213 13.91 -3.51 11.39
C ARG A 213 12.52 -4.11 11.57
N THR A 214 12.37 -5.42 11.37
CA THR A 214 11.10 -6.13 11.54
C THR A 214 10.57 -6.00 12.97
N LEU A 215 11.46 -6.12 13.98
CA LEU A 215 11.09 -5.94 15.39
C LEU A 215 10.64 -4.49 15.68
N ASN A 216 11.29 -3.50 15.08
CA ASN A 216 10.91 -2.09 15.24
C ASN A 216 9.49 -1.83 14.68
N HIS A 217 9.17 -2.34 13.49
CA HIS A 217 7.82 -2.25 12.91
C HIS A 217 6.78 -2.99 13.77
N ALA A 218 7.16 -4.12 14.35
CA ALA A 218 6.28 -4.89 15.24
C ALA A 218 5.84 -4.13 16.50
N VAL A 219 6.57 -3.10 16.93
CA VAL A 219 6.20 -2.28 18.11
C VAL A 219 4.81 -1.66 17.97
N ALA A 220 4.39 -1.32 16.74
CA ALA A 220 3.07 -0.75 16.50
C ALA A 220 1.90 -1.65 16.98
N LEU A 221 2.09 -2.98 16.95
CA LEU A 221 1.07 -3.91 17.44
C LEU A 221 0.82 -3.79 18.95
N VAL A 222 1.81 -3.36 19.73
CA VAL A 222 1.68 -3.23 21.19
C VAL A 222 0.53 -2.29 21.57
N SER A 223 0.40 -1.18 20.85
CA SER A 223 -0.66 -0.20 21.08
C SER A 223 -1.94 -0.49 20.28
N ARG A 224 -1.81 -1.04 19.06
CA ARG A 224 -2.94 -1.31 18.17
C ARG A 224 -3.77 -2.52 18.60
N ALA A 225 -3.12 -3.59 19.09
CA ALA A 225 -3.81 -4.82 19.50
C ALA A 225 -4.73 -4.64 20.71
N GLN A 226 -4.57 -3.59 21.49
CA GLN A 226 -5.31 -3.31 22.72
C GLN A 226 -5.48 -4.52 23.66
N GLY A 227 -5.60 -4.30 24.97
CA GLY A 227 -5.83 -5.38 25.92
C GLY A 227 -4.58 -6.24 26.27
N PRO A 228 -4.80 -7.46 26.79
CA PRO A 228 -3.74 -8.32 27.31
C PRO A 228 -2.78 -8.84 26.23
N GLU A 229 -3.26 -9.04 25.00
CA GLU A 229 -2.48 -9.59 23.89
C GLU A 229 -1.39 -8.59 23.45
N GLY A 230 -1.73 -7.31 23.29
CA GLY A 230 -0.76 -6.26 22.99
C GLY A 230 0.31 -6.13 24.07
N ARG A 231 -0.08 -6.25 25.36
CA ARG A 231 0.85 -6.22 26.48
C ARG A 231 1.79 -7.41 26.47
N GLN A 232 1.28 -8.63 26.33
CA GLN A 232 2.08 -9.87 26.26
C GLN A 232 3.03 -9.84 25.06
N PHE A 233 2.57 -9.30 23.94
CA PHE A 233 3.41 -9.13 22.76
C PHE A 233 4.54 -8.11 23.03
N GLY A 234 4.24 -7.01 23.71
CA GLY A 234 5.25 -6.05 24.16
C GLY A 234 6.30 -6.70 25.08
N GLU A 235 5.87 -7.51 26.05
CA GLU A 235 6.78 -8.28 26.92
C GLU A 235 7.69 -9.23 26.12
N TYR A 236 7.15 -9.89 25.10
CA TYR A 236 7.96 -10.70 24.19
C TYR A 236 8.99 -9.85 23.45
N LEU A 237 8.60 -8.71 22.87
CA LEU A 237 9.52 -7.83 22.16
C LEU A 237 10.65 -7.31 23.07
N LEU A 238 10.39 -7.06 24.36
CA LEU A 238 11.42 -6.71 25.34
C LEU A 238 12.46 -7.80 25.55
N THR A 239 12.15 -9.06 25.27
CA THR A 239 13.09 -10.19 25.42
C THR A 239 13.98 -10.41 24.21
N VAL A 240 13.51 -10.00 23.01
CA VAL A 240 14.20 -10.28 21.72
C VAL A 240 14.73 -9.03 21.02
N GLY A 241 14.21 -7.85 21.40
CA GLY A 241 14.59 -6.57 20.81
C GLY A 241 15.88 -6.01 21.37
N ASP A 242 16.51 -5.13 20.61
CA ASP A 242 17.64 -4.32 21.06
C ASP A 242 17.19 -3.17 21.98
N GLU A 243 18.14 -2.29 22.38
CA GLU A 243 17.86 -1.17 23.26
C GLU A 243 16.85 -0.18 22.66
N LYS A 244 16.91 0.05 21.35
CA LYS A 244 15.98 0.92 20.63
C LYS A 244 14.56 0.38 20.65
N VAL A 245 14.38 -0.87 20.23
CA VAL A 245 13.07 -1.57 20.27
C VAL A 245 12.52 -1.58 21.69
N SER A 246 13.38 -1.88 22.69
CA SER A 246 12.97 -1.91 24.08
C SER A 246 12.49 -0.56 24.60
N ALA A 247 13.12 0.56 24.18
CA ALA A 247 12.68 1.89 24.55
C ALA A 247 11.29 2.21 23.95
N GLU A 248 11.11 1.94 22.67
CA GLU A 248 9.83 2.17 21.96
C GLU A 248 8.69 1.30 22.53
N VAL A 249 8.96 0.04 22.86
CA VAL A 249 7.99 -0.86 23.52
C VAL A 249 7.54 -0.31 24.87
N ARG A 250 8.49 0.17 25.72
CA ARG A 250 8.13 0.76 27.02
C ARG A 250 7.25 1.99 26.86
N GLU A 251 7.54 2.81 25.87
CA GLU A 251 6.70 3.97 25.56
C GLU A 251 5.31 3.56 25.09
N ALA A 252 5.20 2.55 24.21
CA ALA A 252 3.93 2.03 23.72
C ALA A 252 3.09 1.42 24.86
N LEU A 253 3.71 0.64 25.77
CA LEU A 253 3.04 0.08 26.95
C LEU A 253 2.59 1.18 27.94
N GLY A 254 3.35 2.26 28.08
CA GLY A 254 2.98 3.40 28.93
C GLY A 254 1.80 4.21 28.38
N ARG A 255 1.58 4.22 27.06
CA ARG A 255 0.41 4.85 26.43
C ARG A 255 -0.85 3.98 26.50
N ALA A 256 -0.69 2.66 26.60
CA ALA A 256 -1.78 1.69 26.63
C ALA A 256 -2.29 1.40 28.07
N ALA A 257 -1.69 2.01 29.10
CA ALA A 257 -2.04 1.87 30.51
C ALA A 257 -2.99 2.98 30.97
#